data_38b6961941f1d8c87838a2eda46f6303
#
_entry.id   38b6961941f1d8c87838a2eda46f6303
#
_cell.length_a   1.000
_cell.length_b   1.000
_cell.length_c   1.000
_cell.angle_alpha   90.00
_cell.angle_beta   90.00
_cell.angle_gamma   90.00
#
_symmetry.space_group_name_H-M   'P 1'
#
loop_
_entity.id
_entity.type
_entity.pdbx_description
1 polymer ?
#
loop_
_entity_poly.entity_id
_entity_poly.type
_entity_poly.pdbx_seq_one_letter_code
_entity_poly.pdbx_strand_id
1 'polypeptide(L)'
;YQKAFESYSVACEKVGVKPMFGSRLPEKLFSDDLARVNIFIDTREQQPLNFNNSAAMKLDVGDYTASGEYYSYTCVDRKGEQDFKSTLSKHNLERFEAELKRAKEMGIYLYIVTESDLSQIYKNNRWGHRSNLKYIFHNMRVLAHKYAGHCQFLFTGDREYSEKLIPELLVKGKELWDVDIQYYIDNDELG
;
A
#
# COMPACT_ATOMS: atom_id res chain seq x y z
N TYR A 1 17.44 -1.66 21.00
CA TYR A 1 16.35 -0.71 20.88
C TYR A 1 15.27 -0.96 21.95
N GLN A 2 14.59 -2.10 21.98
CA GLN A 2 13.61 -2.44 23.03
C GLN A 2 14.18 -2.44 24.46
N LYS A 3 15.48 -2.71 24.64
CA LYS A 3 16.16 -2.63 25.94
C LYS A 3 16.39 -1.19 26.44
N ALA A 4 16.42 -0.21 25.54
CA ALA A 4 16.66 1.19 25.88
C ALA A 4 15.38 2.02 26.00
N PHE A 5 14.33 1.59 25.31
CA PHE A 5 13.04 2.26 25.25
C PHE A 5 11.94 1.18 25.31
N GLU A 6 10.91 1.41 26.07
CA GLU A 6 9.80 0.46 26.26
C GLU A 6 9.08 0.13 24.93
N SER A 7 8.95 1.14 24.05
CA SER A 7 8.35 0.99 22.74
C SER A 7 8.94 1.96 21.71
N TYR A 8 8.63 1.75 20.43
CA TYR A 8 9.00 2.66 19.35
C TYR A 8 8.38 4.06 19.55
N SER A 9 7.12 4.13 19.96
CA SER A 9 6.43 5.40 20.23
C SER A 9 7.10 6.19 21.35
N VAL A 10 7.49 5.54 22.47
CA VAL A 10 8.23 6.15 23.56
C VAL A 10 9.62 6.65 23.11
N ALA A 11 10.28 5.89 22.22
CA ALA A 11 11.55 6.32 21.65
C ALA A 11 11.39 7.60 20.81
N CYS A 12 10.38 7.63 19.96
CA CYS A 12 10.08 8.79 19.11
C CYS A 12 9.74 10.03 19.96
N GLU A 13 8.91 9.88 20.98
CA GLU A 13 8.55 10.95 21.90
C GLU A 13 9.79 11.55 22.61
N LYS A 14 10.68 10.70 23.12
CA LYS A 14 11.92 11.14 23.79
C LYS A 14 12.85 11.95 22.88
N VAL A 15 12.82 11.72 21.59
CA VAL A 15 13.65 12.48 20.61
C VAL A 15 12.87 13.56 19.87
N GLY A 16 11.59 13.79 20.24
CA GLY A 16 10.75 14.82 19.63
C GLY A 16 10.36 14.55 18.17
N VAL A 17 10.28 13.27 17.78
CA VAL A 17 9.92 12.86 16.41
C VAL A 17 8.56 12.16 16.45
N LYS A 18 7.66 12.52 15.53
CA LYS A 18 6.40 11.80 15.37
C LYS A 18 6.67 10.42 14.74
N PRO A 19 6.13 9.31 15.29
CA PRO A 19 6.23 8.02 14.64
C PRO A 19 5.54 8.05 13.26
N MET A 20 6.03 7.26 12.31
CA MET A 20 5.46 7.16 10.97
C MET A 20 4.04 6.58 11.03
N PHE A 21 3.83 5.62 11.91
CA PHE A 21 2.53 5.03 12.22
C PHE A 21 2.31 5.11 13.73
N GLY A 22 1.12 5.51 14.16
CA GLY A 22 0.80 5.75 15.57
C GLY A 22 -0.41 4.99 16.08
N SER A 23 -1.22 4.44 15.18
CA SER A 23 -2.45 3.74 15.50
C SER A 23 -2.30 2.22 15.47
N ARG A 24 -3.15 1.53 16.23
CA ARG A 24 -3.28 0.07 16.18
C ARG A 24 -4.36 -0.30 15.17
N LEU A 25 -4.29 -1.54 14.70
CA LEU A 25 -5.32 -2.13 13.86
C LEU A 25 -6.68 -2.08 14.58
N PRO A 26 -7.76 -1.64 13.91
CA PRO A 26 -9.11 -1.77 14.44
C PRO A 26 -9.47 -3.24 14.72
N GLU A 27 -10.22 -3.51 15.81
CA GLU A 27 -10.58 -4.88 16.21
C GLU A 27 -11.42 -5.66 15.18
N LYS A 28 -11.98 -4.98 14.18
CA LYS A 28 -12.93 -5.52 13.20
C LYS A 28 -12.45 -5.37 11.76
N LEU A 29 -11.18 -5.54 11.47
CA LEU A 29 -10.76 -5.73 10.08
C LEU A 29 -11.28 -7.10 9.61
N PHE A 30 -11.71 -7.23 8.34
CA PHE A 30 -12.35 -8.42 7.74
C PHE A 30 -13.69 -8.85 8.35
N SER A 31 -14.34 -8.04 9.19
CA SER A 31 -15.63 -8.36 9.79
C SER A 31 -16.83 -7.73 9.08
N ASP A 32 -16.59 -6.79 8.17
CA ASP A 32 -17.64 -6.06 7.48
C ASP A 32 -18.17 -6.84 6.27
N ASP A 33 -19.48 -6.72 6.02
CA ASP A 33 -20.08 -7.25 4.79
C ASP A 33 -19.74 -6.32 3.61
N LEU A 34 -18.64 -6.63 2.94
CA LEU A 34 -18.18 -5.90 1.76
C LEU A 34 -18.95 -6.26 0.47
N ALA A 35 -19.95 -7.14 0.54
CA ALA A 35 -20.72 -7.58 -0.64
C ALA A 35 -21.46 -6.43 -1.35
N ARG A 36 -21.72 -5.33 -0.66
CA ARG A 36 -22.38 -4.14 -1.21
C ARG A 36 -21.44 -3.07 -1.73
N VAL A 37 -20.16 -3.20 -1.43
CA VAL A 37 -19.15 -2.23 -1.86
C VAL A 37 -18.93 -2.35 -3.36
N ASN A 38 -19.14 -1.28 -4.10
CA ASN A 38 -18.78 -1.22 -5.50
C ASN A 38 -17.39 -0.57 -5.64
N ILE A 39 -16.46 -1.26 -6.28
CA ILE A 39 -15.08 -0.81 -6.47
C ILE A 39 -14.93 -0.30 -7.90
N PHE A 40 -14.50 0.95 -8.05
CA PHE A 40 -14.09 1.47 -9.33
C PHE A 40 -12.68 0.99 -9.68
N ILE A 41 -12.55 0.46 -10.89
CA ILE A 41 -11.30 -0.05 -11.46
C ILE A 41 -10.88 0.91 -12.57
N ASP A 42 -9.64 1.39 -12.53
CA ASP A 42 -9.12 2.26 -13.58
C ASP A 42 -9.19 1.57 -14.95
N THR A 43 -9.63 2.32 -15.96
CA THR A 43 -9.75 1.80 -17.35
C THR A 43 -8.41 1.40 -17.98
N ARG A 44 -7.29 1.77 -17.38
CA ARG A 44 -5.92 1.40 -17.81
C ARG A 44 -5.41 0.13 -17.16
N GLU A 45 -6.10 -0.38 -16.10
CA GLU A 45 -5.73 -1.65 -15.46
C GLU A 45 -6.01 -2.82 -16.42
N GLN A 46 -4.94 -3.54 -16.79
CA GLN A 46 -5.00 -4.61 -17.79
C GLN A 46 -5.32 -5.98 -17.21
N GLN A 47 -5.07 -6.18 -15.93
CA GLN A 47 -5.27 -7.45 -15.22
C GLN A 47 -6.03 -7.21 -13.90
N PRO A 48 -7.28 -6.70 -13.97
CA PRO A 48 -8.01 -6.31 -12.79
C PRO A 48 -8.21 -7.48 -11.82
N LEU A 49 -8.24 -7.16 -10.54
CA LEU A 49 -8.63 -8.10 -9.48
C LEU A 49 -10.12 -8.39 -9.55
N ASN A 50 -10.52 -9.54 -8.99
CA ASN A 50 -11.91 -9.94 -8.95
C ASN A 50 -12.58 -9.42 -7.68
N PHE A 51 -13.56 -8.54 -7.85
CA PHE A 51 -14.39 -8.05 -6.76
C PHE A 51 -15.86 -8.41 -7.02
N ASN A 52 -16.63 -8.61 -5.95
CA ASN A 52 -18.06 -8.96 -6.06
C ASN A 52 -18.85 -7.93 -6.87
N ASN A 53 -18.58 -6.66 -6.63
CA ASN A 53 -19.15 -5.55 -7.40
C ASN A 53 -18.03 -4.62 -7.87
N SER A 54 -17.94 -4.40 -9.15
CA SER A 54 -16.96 -3.48 -9.72
C SER A 54 -17.46 -2.83 -10.99
N ALA A 55 -16.92 -1.65 -11.29
CA ALA A 55 -17.19 -0.94 -12.54
C ALA A 55 -15.91 -0.24 -13.02
N ALA A 56 -15.72 -0.21 -14.33
CA ALA A 56 -14.61 0.51 -14.95
C ALA A 56 -14.85 2.02 -14.88
N MET A 57 -13.87 2.77 -14.41
CA MET A 57 -13.87 4.23 -14.37
C MET A 57 -12.46 4.76 -14.57
N LYS A 58 -12.27 5.86 -15.27
CA LYS A 58 -10.97 6.51 -15.34
C LYS A 58 -10.66 7.18 -14.01
N LEU A 59 -9.59 6.76 -13.36
CA LEU A 59 -9.09 7.32 -12.10
C LEU A 59 -7.94 8.29 -12.36
N ASP A 60 -7.82 9.32 -11.53
CA ASP A 60 -6.70 10.28 -11.58
C ASP A 60 -5.47 9.73 -10.84
N VAL A 61 -5.68 8.84 -9.87
CA VAL A 61 -4.65 8.24 -9.03
C VAL A 61 -5.00 6.77 -8.74
N GLY A 62 -4.01 5.90 -8.86
CA GLY A 62 -4.12 4.47 -8.56
C GLY A 62 -4.99 3.70 -9.55
N ASP A 63 -5.22 2.43 -9.23
CA ASP A 63 -5.97 1.47 -10.05
C ASP A 63 -7.36 1.18 -9.48
N TYR A 64 -7.55 1.33 -8.15
CA TYR A 64 -8.79 0.99 -7.44
C TYR A 64 -9.18 2.07 -6.44
N THR A 65 -10.50 2.31 -6.32
CA THR A 65 -11.11 3.10 -5.23
C THR A 65 -12.52 2.60 -4.96
N ALA A 66 -13.04 2.80 -3.73
CA ALA A 66 -14.43 2.52 -3.43
C ALA A 66 -15.35 3.63 -3.95
N SER A 67 -16.59 3.31 -4.26
CA SER A 67 -17.57 4.26 -4.79
C SER A 67 -18.64 4.67 -3.76
N GLY A 68 -19.33 5.76 -4.07
CA GLY A 68 -20.51 6.23 -3.31
C GLY A 68 -20.19 6.54 -1.85
N GLU A 69 -21.01 6.01 -0.94
CA GLU A 69 -20.88 6.25 0.51
C GLU A 69 -19.62 5.63 1.12
N TYR A 70 -19.01 4.65 0.42
CA TYR A 70 -17.76 4.01 0.85
C TYR A 70 -16.51 4.75 0.37
N TYR A 71 -16.65 5.82 -0.40
CA TYR A 71 -15.50 6.61 -0.85
C TYR A 71 -14.82 7.33 0.32
N SER A 72 -13.59 6.98 0.60
CA SER A 72 -12.84 7.41 1.79
C SER A 72 -11.58 8.23 1.47
N TYR A 73 -11.45 8.77 0.26
CA TYR A 73 -10.21 9.40 -0.23
C TYR A 73 -9.00 8.44 -0.20
N THR A 74 -9.28 7.15 -0.37
CA THR A 74 -8.26 6.10 -0.40
C THR A 74 -8.26 5.45 -1.78
N CYS A 75 -7.08 5.31 -2.36
CA CYS A 75 -6.86 4.59 -3.60
C CYS A 75 -5.79 3.51 -3.39
N VAL A 76 -5.81 2.53 -4.27
CA VAL A 76 -4.79 1.48 -4.35
C VAL A 76 -4.16 1.48 -5.73
N ASP A 77 -2.84 1.46 -5.79
CA ASP A 77 -2.04 1.19 -6.97
C ASP A 77 -1.47 -0.23 -6.84
N ARG A 78 -1.97 -1.16 -7.68
CA ARG A 78 -1.59 -2.56 -7.65
C ARG A 78 -0.39 -2.83 -8.56
N LYS A 79 0.54 -3.60 -8.06
CA LYS A 79 1.75 -3.95 -8.81
C LYS A 79 2.06 -5.44 -8.72
N GLY A 80 2.32 -6.05 -9.86
CA GLY A 80 3.08 -7.30 -9.89
C GLY A 80 4.55 -7.04 -9.54
N GLU A 81 5.31 -8.10 -9.23
CA GLU A 81 6.72 -8.00 -8.83
C GLU A 81 7.57 -7.21 -9.84
N GLN A 82 7.41 -7.48 -11.14
CA GLN A 82 8.20 -6.82 -12.18
C GLN A 82 7.81 -5.35 -12.33
N ASP A 83 6.54 -5.04 -12.18
CA ASP A 83 6.04 -3.67 -12.24
C ASP A 83 6.52 -2.86 -11.04
N PHE A 84 6.50 -3.43 -9.82
CA PHE A 84 7.12 -2.82 -8.65
C PHE A 84 8.59 -2.46 -8.90
N LYS A 85 9.39 -3.40 -9.43
CA LYS A 85 10.80 -3.16 -9.75
C LYS A 85 10.97 -2.08 -10.82
N SER A 86 10.14 -2.13 -11.86
CA SER A 86 10.16 -1.17 -12.97
C SER A 86 9.79 0.24 -12.50
N THR A 87 8.73 0.36 -11.72
CA THR A 87 8.22 1.63 -11.19
C THR A 87 9.27 2.37 -10.36
N LEU A 88 10.03 1.66 -9.53
CA LEU A 88 11.06 2.24 -8.68
C LEU A 88 12.45 2.28 -9.35
N SER A 89 12.53 1.92 -10.63
CA SER A 89 13.75 2.05 -11.42
C SER A 89 14.01 3.50 -11.84
N LYS A 90 15.26 3.80 -12.22
CA LYS A 90 15.69 5.15 -12.61
C LYS A 90 14.77 5.80 -13.68
N HIS A 91 14.27 5.00 -14.62
CA HIS A 91 13.51 5.53 -15.75
C HIS A 91 12.06 5.90 -15.41
N ASN A 92 11.47 5.25 -14.41
CA ASN A 92 10.06 5.43 -14.06
C ASN A 92 9.84 6.16 -12.72
N LEU A 93 10.91 6.33 -11.94
CA LEU A 93 10.83 6.89 -10.59
C LEU A 93 10.18 8.26 -10.55
N GLU A 94 10.58 9.17 -11.45
CA GLU A 94 10.03 10.54 -11.50
C GLU A 94 8.53 10.55 -11.83
N ARG A 95 8.10 9.67 -12.74
CA ARG A 95 6.68 9.54 -13.10
C ARG A 95 5.86 9.04 -11.92
N PHE A 96 6.38 8.05 -11.21
CA PHE A 96 5.71 7.50 -10.02
C PHE A 96 5.70 8.52 -8.87
N GLU A 97 6.79 9.24 -8.67
CA GLU A 97 6.82 10.30 -7.67
C GLU A 97 5.82 11.43 -7.99
N ALA A 98 5.66 11.77 -9.27
CA ALA A 98 4.63 12.74 -9.69
C ALA A 98 3.21 12.24 -9.39
N GLU A 99 2.95 10.93 -9.43
CA GLU A 99 1.68 10.34 -9.02
C GLU A 99 1.46 10.46 -7.50
N LEU A 100 2.45 10.13 -6.68
CA LEU A 100 2.39 10.32 -5.22
C LEU A 100 2.15 11.78 -4.84
N LYS A 101 2.82 12.71 -5.55
CA LYS A 101 2.62 14.13 -5.36
C LYS A 101 1.18 14.56 -5.67
N ARG A 102 0.64 14.09 -6.79
CA ARG A 102 -0.75 14.36 -7.20
C ARG A 102 -1.74 13.79 -6.19
N ALA A 103 -1.54 12.53 -5.71
CA ALA A 103 -2.36 11.94 -4.67
C ALA A 103 -2.39 12.82 -3.41
N LYS A 104 -1.23 13.27 -2.95
CA LYS A 104 -1.09 14.17 -1.81
C LYS A 104 -1.81 15.51 -2.02
N GLU A 105 -1.68 16.13 -3.19
CA GLU A 105 -2.33 17.41 -3.53
C GLU A 105 -3.87 17.26 -3.57
N MET A 106 -4.38 16.09 -3.94
CA MET A 106 -5.81 15.76 -3.94
C MET A 106 -6.34 15.30 -2.57
N GLY A 107 -5.48 15.18 -1.55
CA GLY A 107 -5.86 14.65 -0.23
C GLY A 107 -6.16 13.15 -0.24
N ILE A 108 -5.67 12.42 -1.26
CA ILE A 108 -5.84 10.98 -1.41
C ILE A 108 -4.69 10.26 -0.70
N TYR A 109 -5.02 9.22 0.05
CA TYR A 109 -4.05 8.26 0.56
C TYR A 109 -3.89 7.12 -0.44
N LEU A 110 -2.66 6.82 -0.83
CA LEU A 110 -2.36 5.81 -1.83
C LEU A 110 -1.64 4.61 -1.20
N TYR A 111 -2.30 3.45 -1.22
CA TYR A 111 -1.64 2.18 -0.94
C TYR A 111 -1.00 1.63 -2.21
N ILE A 112 0.28 1.29 -2.15
CA ILE A 112 1.00 0.61 -3.24
C ILE A 112 1.07 -0.87 -2.86
N VAL A 113 0.20 -1.67 -3.45
CA VAL A 113 0.04 -3.10 -3.13
C VAL A 113 0.82 -3.94 -4.13
N THR A 114 1.82 -4.67 -3.65
CA THR A 114 2.64 -5.57 -4.47
C THR A 114 2.23 -7.03 -4.22
N GLU A 115 1.81 -7.73 -5.28
CA GLU A 115 1.41 -9.16 -5.27
C GLU A 115 2.64 -10.09 -5.20
N SER A 116 3.48 -9.88 -4.21
CA SER A 116 4.66 -10.71 -3.92
C SER A 116 5.14 -10.40 -2.52
N ASP A 117 5.78 -11.32 -1.86
CA ASP A 117 6.50 -11.06 -0.63
C ASP A 117 7.98 -10.67 -0.89
N LEU A 118 8.61 -10.07 0.11
CA LEU A 118 10.00 -9.63 -0.01
C LEU A 118 10.95 -10.80 -0.29
N SER A 119 10.69 -11.99 0.27
CA SER A 119 11.55 -13.16 0.09
C SER A 119 11.49 -13.69 -1.34
N GLN A 120 10.30 -13.68 -1.95
CA GLN A 120 10.11 -14.02 -3.37
C GLN A 120 10.81 -13.03 -4.29
N ILE A 121 10.69 -11.73 -4.03
CA ILE A 121 11.38 -10.68 -4.81
C ILE A 121 12.90 -10.93 -4.82
N TYR A 122 13.49 -11.26 -3.66
CA TYR A 122 14.91 -11.57 -3.57
C TYR A 122 15.29 -12.87 -4.29
N LYS A 123 14.49 -13.95 -4.13
CA LYS A 123 14.70 -15.23 -4.80
C LYS A 123 14.61 -15.08 -6.31
N ASN A 124 13.55 -14.47 -6.82
CA ASN A 124 13.32 -14.29 -8.24
C ASN A 124 14.39 -13.40 -8.89
N ASN A 125 14.86 -12.38 -8.18
CA ASN A 125 15.94 -11.53 -8.65
C ASN A 125 17.30 -12.26 -8.75
N ARG A 126 17.48 -13.30 -7.96
CA ARG A 126 18.71 -14.14 -7.99
C ARG A 126 18.78 -15.03 -9.23
N TRP A 127 17.63 -15.54 -9.69
CA TRP A 127 17.53 -16.56 -10.74
C TRP A 127 16.99 -16.02 -12.08
N GLY A 128 16.49 -14.79 -12.12
CA GLY A 128 15.90 -14.14 -13.30
C GLY A 128 16.65 -12.89 -13.74
N HIS A 129 15.91 -11.94 -14.33
CA HIS A 129 16.46 -10.62 -14.68
C HIS A 129 16.90 -9.87 -13.42
N ARG A 130 18.19 -9.65 -13.29
CA ARG A 130 18.79 -9.00 -12.14
C ARG A 130 18.53 -7.51 -12.16
N SER A 131 17.60 -7.08 -11.32
CA SER A 131 17.40 -5.66 -10.99
C SER A 131 18.32 -5.24 -9.84
N ASN A 132 18.65 -3.97 -9.77
CA ASN A 132 19.39 -3.43 -8.61
C ASN A 132 18.44 -3.25 -7.42
N LEU A 133 18.16 -4.33 -6.69
CA LEU A 133 17.23 -4.29 -5.54
C LEU A 133 17.66 -3.29 -4.47
N LYS A 134 18.95 -3.06 -4.27
CA LYS A 134 19.43 -2.04 -3.31
C LYS A 134 18.92 -0.66 -3.68
N TYR A 135 18.98 -0.32 -4.97
CA TYR A 135 18.50 0.96 -5.48
C TYR A 135 16.96 1.03 -5.41
N ILE A 136 16.25 -0.03 -5.79
CA ILE A 136 14.78 -0.12 -5.76
C ILE A 136 14.26 0.08 -4.33
N PHE A 137 14.77 -0.67 -3.37
CA PHE A 137 14.35 -0.55 -1.97
C PHE A 137 14.84 0.75 -1.30
N HIS A 138 15.95 1.33 -1.77
CA HIS A 138 16.34 2.67 -1.35
C HIS A 138 15.28 3.69 -1.79
N ASN A 139 14.90 3.69 -3.07
CA ASN A 139 13.89 4.60 -3.61
C ASN A 139 12.53 4.41 -2.92
N MET A 140 12.11 3.17 -2.70
CA MET A 140 10.89 2.89 -1.94
C MET A 140 10.91 3.58 -0.56
N ARG A 141 11.99 3.40 0.21
CA ARG A 141 12.10 4.04 1.54
C ARG A 141 12.14 5.56 1.47
N VAL A 142 12.84 6.12 0.49
CA VAL A 142 12.88 7.58 0.27
C VAL A 142 11.49 8.12 0.00
N LEU A 143 10.73 7.46 -0.90
CA LEU A 143 9.37 7.88 -1.22
C LEU A 143 8.41 7.68 -0.05
N ALA A 144 8.45 6.53 0.63
CA ALA A 144 7.63 6.26 1.82
C ALA A 144 7.86 7.32 2.91
N HIS A 145 9.10 7.74 3.12
CA HIS A 145 9.44 8.80 4.08
C HIS A 145 9.00 10.18 3.60
N LYS A 146 9.26 10.52 2.33
CA LYS A 146 8.91 11.82 1.74
C LYS A 146 7.39 12.07 1.70
N TYR A 147 6.62 11.00 1.52
CA TYR A 147 5.16 11.02 1.46
C TYR A 147 4.51 10.35 2.68
N ALA A 148 5.21 10.34 3.82
CA ALA A 148 4.68 9.82 5.08
C ALA A 148 3.31 10.46 5.40
N GLY A 149 2.33 9.61 5.80
CA GLY A 149 0.94 10.04 6.01
C GLY A 149 0.11 10.24 4.73
N HIS A 150 0.67 9.91 3.54
CA HIS A 150 -0.03 9.97 2.26
C HIS A 150 0.11 8.70 1.43
N CYS A 151 1.04 7.81 1.77
CA CYS A 151 1.14 6.50 1.11
C CYS A 151 1.73 5.45 2.04
N GLN A 152 1.48 4.18 1.68
CA GLN A 152 2.10 3.02 2.29
C GLN A 152 2.36 1.95 1.24
N PHE A 153 3.54 1.31 1.31
CA PHE A 153 3.89 0.17 0.45
C PHE A 153 3.56 -1.13 1.19
N LEU A 154 2.80 -2.01 0.53
CA LEU A 154 2.36 -3.29 1.07
C LEU A 154 2.80 -4.44 0.16
N PHE A 155 3.23 -5.54 0.77
CA PHE A 155 3.65 -6.77 0.11
C PHE A 155 2.73 -7.89 0.59
N THR A 156 1.78 -8.25 -0.25
CA THR A 156 0.69 -9.17 0.11
C THR A 156 1.02 -10.65 -0.14
N GLY A 157 2.14 -10.93 -0.77
CA GLY A 157 2.55 -12.29 -1.09
C GLY A 157 1.92 -12.82 -2.38
N ASP A 158 0.62 -12.64 -2.55
CA ASP A 158 -0.09 -13.12 -3.74
C ASP A 158 -1.33 -12.28 -4.09
N ARG A 159 -1.94 -12.66 -5.20
CA ARG A 159 -3.11 -12.01 -5.76
C ARG A 159 -4.38 -12.25 -4.93
N GLU A 160 -4.55 -13.47 -4.42
CA GLU A 160 -5.76 -13.85 -3.66
C GLU A 160 -5.86 -13.03 -2.37
N TYR A 161 -4.73 -12.87 -1.68
CA TYR A 161 -4.69 -12.04 -0.48
C TYR A 161 -4.92 -10.56 -0.80
N SER A 162 -4.38 -10.07 -1.93
CA SER A 162 -4.66 -8.70 -2.40
C SER A 162 -6.15 -8.47 -2.67
N GLU A 163 -6.85 -9.45 -3.28
CA GLU A 163 -8.29 -9.38 -3.55
C GLU A 163 -9.13 -9.28 -2.26
N LYS A 164 -8.65 -9.89 -1.17
CA LYS A 164 -9.31 -9.80 0.15
C LYS A 164 -8.99 -8.50 0.88
N LEU A 165 -7.73 -8.06 0.83
CA LEU A 165 -7.25 -6.90 1.60
C LEU A 165 -7.70 -5.56 1.00
N ILE A 166 -7.65 -5.42 -0.32
CA ILE A 166 -7.90 -4.13 -0.99
C ILE A 166 -9.29 -3.55 -0.66
N PRO A 167 -10.39 -4.29 -0.69
CA PRO A 167 -11.69 -3.76 -0.30
C PRO A 167 -11.72 -3.19 1.12
N GLU A 168 -11.06 -3.85 2.07
CA GLU A 168 -10.95 -3.37 3.46
C GLU A 168 -10.17 -2.05 3.54
N LEU A 169 -9.02 -1.96 2.86
CA LEU A 169 -8.23 -0.73 2.80
C LEU A 169 -9.05 0.45 2.26
N LEU A 170 -9.84 0.19 1.21
CA LEU A 170 -10.65 1.22 0.56
C LEU A 170 -11.81 1.68 1.43
N VAL A 171 -12.48 0.77 2.12
CA VAL A 171 -13.67 1.07 2.94
C VAL A 171 -13.29 1.69 4.28
N LYS A 172 -12.34 1.10 4.99
CA LYS A 172 -11.85 1.62 6.28
C LYS A 172 -11.15 2.97 6.13
N GLY A 173 -10.46 3.17 5.01
CA GLY A 173 -9.91 4.46 4.65
C GLY A 173 -9.07 5.09 5.75
N LYS A 174 -9.51 6.25 6.24
CA LYS A 174 -8.77 7.05 7.23
C LYS A 174 -8.46 6.35 8.54
N GLU A 175 -9.25 5.35 8.91
CA GLU A 175 -8.99 4.57 10.13
C GLU A 175 -7.67 3.78 10.02
N LEU A 176 -7.25 3.45 8.79
CA LEU A 176 -6.04 2.67 8.52
C LEU A 176 -4.82 3.49 8.10
N TRP A 177 -4.97 4.79 7.79
CA TRP A 177 -3.86 5.58 7.24
C TRP A 177 -2.68 5.74 8.20
N ASP A 178 -2.92 5.68 9.51
CA ASP A 178 -1.90 5.77 10.57
C ASP A 178 -1.59 4.40 11.21
N VAL A 179 -1.99 3.31 10.55
CA VAL A 179 -1.73 1.92 10.96
C VAL A 179 -0.63 1.33 10.07
N ASP A 180 0.38 0.70 10.65
CA ASP A 180 1.39 -0.07 9.91
C ASP A 180 0.81 -1.41 9.46
N ILE A 181 0.10 -1.39 8.32
CA ILE A 181 -0.56 -2.57 7.76
C ILE A 181 0.47 -3.66 7.41
N GLN A 182 1.66 -3.27 6.93
CA GLN A 182 2.70 -4.25 6.62
C GLN A 182 3.17 -5.03 7.84
N TYR A 183 3.26 -4.37 9.00
CA TYR A 183 3.58 -5.08 10.25
C TYR A 183 2.58 -6.20 10.54
N TYR A 184 1.29 -5.95 10.37
CA TYR A 184 0.24 -6.95 10.62
C TYR A 184 0.22 -8.06 9.56
N ILE A 185 0.52 -7.74 8.29
CA ILE A 185 0.72 -8.76 7.24
C ILE A 185 1.90 -9.67 7.61
N ASP A 186 3.04 -9.09 7.96
CA ASP A 186 4.28 -9.84 8.26
C ASP A 186 4.16 -10.75 9.51
N ASN A 187 3.23 -10.44 10.41
CA ASN A 187 2.99 -11.21 11.63
C ASN A 187 1.73 -12.09 11.57
N ASP A 188 1.08 -12.16 10.41
CA ASP A 188 -0.16 -12.94 10.22
C ASP A 188 -1.28 -12.55 11.21
N GLU A 189 -1.37 -11.24 11.51
CA GLU A 189 -2.31 -10.68 12.50
C GLU A 189 -3.53 -10.00 11.83
N LEU A 190 -3.67 -10.08 10.51
CA LEU A 190 -4.82 -9.51 9.80
C LEU A 190 -6.01 -10.48 9.69
N GLY A 191 -5.83 -11.77 10.00
CA GLY A 191 -6.87 -12.82 9.94
C GLY A 191 -6.81 -13.67 8.70
#